data_044fe79e8c9c4e21dae5275d06b0965f
#
_entry.id   044fe79e8c9c4e21dae5275d06b0965f
#
_cell.length_a   1.000
_cell.length_b   1.000
_cell.length_c   1.000
_cell.angle_alpha   90.00
_cell.angle_beta   90.00
_cell.angle_gamma   90.00
#
_symmetry.space_group_name_H-M   'P 1'
#
loop_
_entity.id
_entity.type
_entity.pdbx_description
1 polymer ?
#
loop_
_entity_poly.entity_id
_entity_poly.type
_entity_poly.pdbx_seq_one_letter_code
_entity_poly.pdbx_strand_id
1 'polypeptide(L)'
;MKSEPEKRTWSGTIVSIQPRTTVWRYRLDNRTHSHIGYNLFLDGEVNGLAGPFSVAISEKQQQKYEFFIGDEIKGTAWTKMYPFTDYADYYRAGTLRFIHRADREEPVPPPHIIFPMPDMATYDWRGGRMLSATCYKGKCFQCAWATMAAVAIEYDWGVRQKYRFESFCYGPKSCKFYKMGKPRVVPYKGDGSSYDDGCLDEIITEGRSWDE
;
A
#
# COMPACT_ATOMS: atom_id res chain seq x y z
N MET A 1 -13.32 13.43 -12.28
CA MET A 1 -13.99 12.94 -13.52
C MET A 1 -13.89 11.44 -13.55
N LYS A 2 -14.95 10.74 -13.92
CA LYS A 2 -14.96 9.29 -14.16
C LYS A 2 -14.39 9.06 -15.57
N SER A 3 -13.30 8.30 -15.69
CA SER A 3 -12.75 7.87 -16.99
C SER A 3 -13.25 6.46 -17.31
N GLU A 4 -13.49 6.16 -18.57
CA GLU A 4 -13.74 4.78 -18.96
C GLU A 4 -12.45 3.96 -18.77
N PRO A 5 -12.54 2.76 -18.13
CA PRO A 5 -11.37 1.93 -17.96
C PRO A 5 -10.88 1.38 -19.29
N GLU A 6 -9.59 1.50 -19.54
CA GLU A 6 -8.95 0.96 -20.71
C GLU A 6 -8.00 -0.18 -20.36
N LYS A 7 -7.98 -1.22 -21.17
CA LYS A 7 -7.04 -2.33 -21.01
C LYS A 7 -5.68 -1.95 -21.59
N ARG A 8 -4.61 -2.17 -20.81
CA ARG A 8 -3.23 -1.87 -21.18
C ARG A 8 -2.38 -3.13 -21.10
N THR A 9 -1.40 -3.25 -21.98
CA THR A 9 -0.32 -4.23 -21.87
C THR A 9 0.87 -3.57 -21.18
N TRP A 10 1.59 -4.32 -20.41
CA TRP A 10 2.73 -3.81 -19.64
C TRP A 10 3.79 -4.87 -19.46
N SER A 11 5.04 -4.43 -19.29
CA SER A 11 6.17 -5.26 -18.85
C SER A 11 7.11 -4.43 -17.99
N GLY A 12 7.82 -5.06 -17.07
CA GLY A 12 8.79 -4.37 -16.23
C GLY A 12 9.34 -5.24 -15.10
N THR A 13 10.33 -4.69 -14.43
CA THR A 13 10.99 -5.28 -13.27
C THR A 13 10.34 -4.79 -11.99
N ILE A 14 10.03 -5.70 -11.09
CA ILE A 14 9.43 -5.37 -9.79
C ILE A 14 10.49 -4.71 -8.91
N VAL A 15 10.21 -3.48 -8.48
CA VAL A 15 11.09 -2.72 -7.58
C VAL A 15 10.57 -2.66 -6.15
N SER A 16 9.28 -2.94 -5.94
CA SER A 16 8.66 -3.04 -4.62
C SER A 16 7.37 -3.84 -4.66
N ILE A 17 7.06 -4.55 -3.58
CA ILE A 17 5.77 -5.22 -3.35
C ILE A 17 5.24 -4.76 -2.00
N GLN A 18 4.02 -4.24 -1.97
CA GLN A 18 3.42 -3.69 -0.76
C GLN A 18 1.97 -4.17 -0.61
N PRO A 19 1.45 -4.26 0.62
CA PRO A 19 0.04 -4.55 0.81
C PRO A 19 -0.82 -3.45 0.17
N ARG A 20 -1.82 -3.83 -0.56
CA ARG A 20 -2.81 -2.92 -1.12
C ARG A 20 -3.92 -2.72 -0.10
N THR A 21 -3.96 -1.51 0.44
CA THR A 21 -4.82 -1.16 1.57
C THR A 21 -5.71 0.01 1.23
N THR A 22 -6.97 -0.07 1.63
CA THR A 22 -7.88 1.06 1.73
C THR A 22 -8.12 1.38 3.20
N VAL A 23 -8.27 2.66 3.52
CA VAL A 23 -8.47 3.12 4.90
C VAL A 23 -9.70 4.00 4.96
N TRP A 24 -10.54 3.76 5.95
CA TRP A 24 -11.63 4.65 6.33
C TRP A 24 -11.25 5.44 7.57
N ARG A 25 -11.45 6.76 7.49
CA ARG A 25 -11.37 7.65 8.63
C ARG A 25 -12.72 8.29 8.88
N TYR A 26 -13.21 8.13 10.08
CA TYR A 26 -14.42 8.81 10.55
C TYR A 26 -14.06 10.08 11.30
N ARG A 27 -15.01 11.00 11.42
CA ARG A 27 -14.84 12.25 12.17
C ARG A 27 -14.39 12.05 13.62
N LEU A 28 -14.75 10.93 14.24
CA LEU A 28 -14.51 10.59 15.64
C LEU A 28 -13.46 9.49 15.78
N ASP A 29 -12.26 9.72 15.30
CA ASP A 29 -11.03 8.95 15.61
C ASP A 29 -10.95 7.47 15.20
N ASN A 30 -11.87 6.94 14.42
CA ASN A 30 -11.75 5.58 13.94
C ASN A 30 -10.98 5.54 12.62
N ARG A 31 -9.97 4.69 12.61
CA ARG A 31 -9.18 4.37 11.42
C ARG A 31 -9.27 2.87 11.17
N THR A 32 -10.02 2.49 10.16
CA THR A 32 -10.22 1.09 9.79
C THR A 32 -9.44 0.79 8.51
N HIS A 33 -8.59 -0.23 8.55
CA HIS A 33 -7.83 -0.71 7.42
C HIS A 33 -8.52 -1.93 6.81
N SER A 34 -8.50 -2.01 5.47
CA SER A 34 -8.96 -3.18 4.72
C SER A 34 -7.91 -3.55 3.69
N HIS A 35 -7.39 -4.76 3.80
CA HIS A 35 -6.35 -5.28 2.89
C HIS A 35 -7.01 -6.09 1.78
N ILE A 36 -6.67 -5.77 0.52
CA ILE A 36 -7.33 -6.31 -0.67
C ILE A 36 -6.36 -6.92 -1.69
N GLY A 37 -5.17 -7.26 -1.26
CA GLY A 37 -4.10 -7.84 -2.07
C GLY A 37 -2.82 -7.02 -2.02
N TYR A 38 -2.10 -6.92 -3.15
CA TYR A 38 -0.81 -6.24 -3.20
C TYR A 38 -0.74 -5.25 -4.35
N ASN A 39 0.15 -4.27 -4.20
CA ASN A 39 0.61 -3.40 -5.27
C ASN A 39 2.01 -3.83 -5.67
N LEU A 40 2.18 -4.21 -6.93
CA LEU A 40 3.49 -4.36 -7.56
C LEU A 40 3.89 -2.99 -8.11
N PHE A 41 5.01 -2.46 -7.65
CA PHE A 41 5.64 -1.28 -8.25
C PHE A 41 6.70 -1.77 -9.22
N LEU A 42 6.66 -1.27 -10.45
CA LEU A 42 7.50 -1.73 -11.54
C LEU A 42 8.22 -0.56 -12.18
N ASP A 43 9.41 -0.83 -12.65
CA ASP A 43 10.14 0.01 -13.60
C ASP A 43 10.14 -0.70 -14.95
N GLY A 44 9.56 -0.08 -15.98
CA GLY A 44 9.35 -0.75 -17.26
C GLY A 44 8.53 0.07 -18.24
N GLU A 45 7.58 -0.56 -18.91
CA GLU A 45 6.76 0.10 -19.93
C GLU A 45 5.28 -0.29 -19.85
N VAL A 46 4.43 0.65 -20.25
CA VAL A 46 2.99 0.43 -20.47
C VAL A 46 2.63 0.90 -21.86
N ASN A 47 2.13 -0.01 -22.71
CA ASN A 47 1.85 0.26 -24.13
C ASN A 47 3.05 0.91 -24.85
N GLY A 48 4.28 0.49 -24.56
CA GLY A 48 5.51 1.03 -25.16
C GLY A 48 5.99 2.38 -24.60
N LEU A 49 5.33 2.91 -23.57
CA LEU A 49 5.79 4.12 -22.87
C LEU A 49 6.55 3.73 -21.61
N ALA A 50 7.86 4.01 -21.61
CA ALA A 50 8.74 3.69 -20.49
C ALA A 50 8.51 4.59 -19.26
N GLY A 51 8.63 4.02 -18.07
CA GLY A 51 8.58 4.74 -16.80
C GLY A 51 8.12 3.86 -15.63
N PRO A 52 8.14 4.39 -14.41
CA PRO A 52 7.63 3.70 -13.25
C PRO A 52 6.10 3.67 -13.25
N PHE A 53 5.54 2.54 -12.85
CA PHE A 53 4.09 2.37 -12.70
C PHE A 53 3.78 1.32 -11.64
N SER A 54 2.52 1.18 -11.27
CA SER A 54 2.08 0.19 -10.29
C SER A 54 0.86 -0.58 -10.76
N VAL A 55 0.84 -1.89 -10.43
CA VAL A 55 -0.22 -2.81 -10.81
C VAL A 55 -0.76 -3.52 -9.58
N ALA A 56 -2.06 -3.42 -9.36
CA ALA A 56 -2.76 -4.12 -8.29
C ALA A 56 -2.98 -5.59 -8.66
N ILE A 57 -2.60 -6.49 -7.75
CA ILE A 57 -2.84 -7.93 -7.84
C ILE A 57 -3.62 -8.41 -6.61
N SER A 58 -4.31 -9.52 -6.75
CA SER A 58 -4.97 -10.18 -5.63
C SER A 58 -3.99 -11.00 -4.79
N GLU A 59 -4.37 -11.31 -3.55
CA GLU A 59 -3.63 -12.23 -2.69
C GLU A 59 -3.44 -13.60 -3.36
N LYS A 60 -4.49 -14.14 -3.99
CA LYS A 60 -4.41 -15.40 -4.75
C LYS A 60 -3.39 -15.37 -5.88
N GLN A 61 -3.24 -14.21 -6.54
CA GLN A 61 -2.21 -14.06 -7.57
C GLN A 61 -0.82 -14.05 -6.94
N GLN A 62 -0.61 -13.36 -5.82
CA GLN A 62 0.67 -13.41 -5.12
C GLN A 62 1.00 -14.82 -4.64
N GLN A 63 0.06 -15.53 -4.03
CA GLN A 63 0.24 -16.93 -3.60
C GLN A 63 0.56 -17.87 -4.76
N LYS A 64 -0.07 -17.66 -5.92
CA LYS A 64 0.15 -18.51 -7.11
C LYS A 64 1.49 -18.26 -7.79
N TYR A 65 1.86 -16.99 -7.96
CA TYR A 65 3.02 -16.59 -8.75
C TYR A 65 4.26 -16.37 -7.88
N GLU A 66 4.06 -16.06 -6.59
CA GLU A 66 5.14 -15.79 -5.64
C GLU A 66 6.12 -14.73 -6.18
N PHE A 67 5.58 -13.59 -6.59
CA PHE A 67 6.39 -12.48 -7.09
C PHE A 67 7.37 -11.99 -6.03
N PHE A 68 8.55 -11.60 -6.50
CA PHE A 68 9.62 -11.08 -5.68
C PHE A 68 10.24 -9.83 -6.32
N ILE A 69 10.91 -9.01 -5.53
CA ILE A 69 11.64 -7.83 -6.03
C ILE A 69 12.75 -8.32 -6.96
N GLY A 70 12.85 -7.67 -8.13
CA GLY A 70 13.78 -8.04 -9.18
C GLY A 70 13.21 -9.00 -10.23
N ASP A 71 12.05 -9.63 -9.99
CA ASP A 71 11.37 -10.41 -11.03
C ASP A 71 11.00 -9.49 -12.20
N GLU A 72 11.31 -9.90 -13.42
CA GLU A 72 10.85 -9.25 -14.64
C GLU A 72 9.60 -9.96 -15.15
N ILE A 73 8.51 -9.23 -15.28
CA ILE A 73 7.19 -9.77 -15.59
C ILE A 73 6.46 -8.95 -16.63
N LYS A 74 5.48 -9.58 -17.28
CA LYS A 74 4.55 -8.90 -18.19
C LYS A 74 3.12 -9.35 -17.97
N GLY A 75 2.19 -8.51 -18.42
CA GLY A 75 0.78 -8.81 -18.28
C GLY A 75 -0.13 -7.79 -18.96
N THR A 76 -1.39 -7.87 -18.59
CA THR A 76 -2.41 -6.88 -18.94
C THR A 76 -3.05 -6.34 -17.67
N ALA A 77 -3.50 -5.10 -17.70
CA ALA A 77 -4.25 -4.52 -16.59
C ALA A 77 -5.18 -3.42 -17.12
N TRP A 78 -6.04 -2.89 -16.26
CA TRP A 78 -7.00 -1.86 -16.61
C TRP A 78 -6.66 -0.55 -15.88
N THR A 79 -6.84 0.57 -16.56
CA THR A 79 -6.76 1.89 -15.94
C THR A 79 -7.84 2.03 -14.87
N LYS A 80 -7.58 2.78 -13.81
CA LYS A 80 -8.57 3.01 -12.75
C LYS A 80 -9.64 4.01 -13.18
N MET A 81 -10.88 3.72 -12.77
CA MET A 81 -12.03 4.58 -13.04
C MET A 81 -12.04 5.83 -12.15
N TYR A 82 -11.53 5.71 -10.93
CA TYR A 82 -11.50 6.78 -9.92
C TYR A 82 -10.07 6.94 -9.40
N PRO A 83 -9.39 8.07 -9.68
CA PRO A 83 -7.95 8.24 -9.39
C PRO A 83 -7.58 8.12 -7.92
N PHE A 84 -8.47 8.49 -7.00
CA PHE A 84 -8.16 8.62 -5.57
C PHE A 84 -8.62 7.45 -4.71
N THR A 85 -9.34 6.48 -5.27
CA THR A 85 -9.87 5.34 -4.52
C THR A 85 -8.88 4.20 -4.36
N ASP A 86 -7.75 4.26 -5.08
CA ASP A 86 -6.70 3.27 -5.04
C ASP A 86 -5.35 3.93 -5.34
N TYR A 87 -4.30 3.47 -4.71
CA TYR A 87 -2.96 3.99 -4.97
C TYR A 87 -2.33 3.38 -6.22
N ALA A 88 -2.67 2.14 -6.57
CA ALA A 88 -2.19 1.53 -7.82
C ALA A 88 -2.65 2.31 -9.06
N ASP A 89 -1.80 2.36 -10.09
CA ASP A 89 -2.14 3.00 -11.37
C ASP A 89 -3.06 2.13 -12.20
N TYR A 90 -2.84 0.81 -12.13
CA TYR A 90 -3.59 -0.19 -12.87
C TYR A 90 -4.13 -1.28 -11.95
N TYR A 91 -5.26 -1.87 -12.33
CA TYR A 91 -5.92 -2.92 -11.56
C TYR A 91 -6.42 -4.06 -12.46
N ARG A 92 -6.97 -5.13 -11.85
CA ARG A 92 -7.43 -6.34 -12.57
C ARG A 92 -6.33 -6.92 -13.46
N ALA A 93 -5.15 -7.12 -12.87
CA ALA A 93 -4.04 -7.76 -13.56
C ALA A 93 -4.43 -9.11 -14.12
N GLY A 94 -4.07 -9.36 -15.37
CA GLY A 94 -4.32 -10.62 -16.08
C GLY A 94 -3.18 -10.98 -17.01
N THR A 95 -3.23 -12.19 -17.55
CA THR A 95 -2.23 -12.72 -18.51
C THR A 95 -0.79 -12.59 -17.97
N LEU A 96 -0.62 -12.77 -16.66
CA LEU A 96 0.65 -12.61 -15.96
C LEU A 96 1.63 -13.71 -16.39
N ARG A 97 2.86 -13.30 -16.77
CA ARG A 97 3.96 -14.21 -17.16
C ARG A 97 5.29 -13.64 -16.70
N PHE A 98 6.18 -14.51 -16.24
CA PHE A 98 7.58 -14.16 -16.02
C PHE A 98 8.32 -14.02 -17.35
N ILE A 99 9.18 -13.03 -17.45
CA ILE A 99 10.22 -12.89 -18.44
C ILE A 99 11.50 -13.45 -17.83
N HIS A 100 11.83 -13.02 -16.61
CA HIS A 100 12.95 -13.48 -15.81
C HIS A 100 12.57 -13.56 -14.34
N ARG A 101 13.10 -14.54 -13.59
CA ARG A 101 12.98 -14.62 -12.13
C ARG A 101 14.30 -14.22 -11.49
N ALA A 102 14.21 -13.30 -10.53
CA ALA A 102 15.34 -12.88 -9.73
C ALA A 102 15.78 -13.99 -8.74
N ASP A 103 17.03 -13.92 -8.33
CA ASP A 103 17.50 -14.68 -7.18
C ASP A 103 16.79 -14.19 -5.91
N ARG A 104 16.47 -15.14 -5.01
CA ARG A 104 15.64 -14.89 -3.85
C ARG A 104 16.46 -14.78 -2.57
N GLU A 105 17.58 -14.07 -2.64
CA GLU A 105 18.35 -13.74 -1.46
C GLU A 105 17.68 -12.58 -0.72
N GLU A 106 17.33 -12.80 0.54
CA GLU A 106 16.78 -11.75 1.39
C GLU A 106 17.93 -10.91 1.97
N PRO A 107 17.89 -9.58 1.79
CA PRO A 107 18.88 -8.71 2.41
C PRO A 107 18.67 -8.64 3.92
N VAL A 108 19.70 -8.25 4.63
CA VAL A 108 19.61 -8.00 6.09
C VAL A 108 18.67 -6.83 6.37
N PRO A 109 17.54 -7.04 7.07
CA PRO A 109 16.58 -5.98 7.36
C PRO A 109 17.17 -4.90 8.30
N PRO A 110 16.59 -3.68 8.32
CA PRO A 110 15.62 -3.13 7.40
C PRO A 110 16.28 -2.53 6.13
N PRO A 111 15.58 -2.38 4.99
CA PRO A 111 14.15 -2.62 4.78
C PRO A 111 13.82 -4.12 4.81
N HIS A 112 12.63 -4.47 5.30
CA HIS A 112 12.19 -5.87 5.34
C HIS A 112 11.69 -6.28 3.96
N ILE A 113 12.55 -6.91 3.19
CA ILE A 113 12.20 -7.61 1.94
C ILE A 113 11.95 -9.05 2.34
N ILE A 114 10.72 -9.50 2.26
CA ILE A 114 10.27 -10.77 2.84
C ILE A 114 9.76 -11.70 1.75
N PHE A 115 10.13 -12.96 1.83
CA PHE A 115 9.63 -14.02 0.97
C PHE A 115 9.27 -15.28 1.79
N PRO A 116 8.07 -15.87 1.58
CA PRO A 116 6.95 -15.30 0.82
C PRO A 116 6.39 -14.02 1.46
N MET A 117 5.71 -13.20 0.67
CA MET A 117 5.03 -12.00 1.20
C MET A 117 4.03 -12.40 2.28
N PRO A 118 3.92 -11.65 3.40
CA PRO A 118 2.91 -11.88 4.42
C PRO A 118 1.50 -11.85 3.81
N ASP A 119 0.61 -12.69 4.30
CA ASP A 119 -0.80 -12.72 3.88
C ASP A 119 -1.61 -11.51 4.41
N MET A 120 -2.82 -11.33 3.89
CA MET A 120 -3.66 -10.19 4.30
C MET A 120 -4.07 -10.29 5.77
N ALA A 121 -4.27 -11.50 6.32
CA ALA A 121 -4.59 -11.69 7.72
C ALA A 121 -3.45 -11.24 8.64
N THR A 122 -2.21 -11.45 8.23
CA THR A 122 -1.03 -10.93 8.95
C THR A 122 -1.04 -9.41 9.03
N TYR A 123 -1.36 -8.70 7.94
CA TYR A 123 -1.46 -7.25 7.97
C TYR A 123 -2.62 -6.76 8.84
N ASP A 124 -3.78 -7.42 8.78
CA ASP A 124 -4.94 -7.10 9.64
C ASP A 124 -4.58 -7.26 11.11
N TRP A 125 -3.95 -8.38 11.49
CA TRP A 125 -3.53 -8.64 12.86
C TRP A 125 -2.47 -7.64 13.35
N ARG A 126 -1.51 -7.30 12.49
CA ARG A 126 -0.42 -6.39 12.87
C ARG A 126 -0.88 -4.95 13.10
N GLY A 127 -1.93 -4.52 12.45
CA GLY A 127 -2.40 -3.14 12.51
C GLY A 127 -1.42 -2.12 11.92
N GLY A 128 -1.93 -1.11 11.26
CA GLY A 128 -1.11 -0.11 10.57
C GLY A 128 -0.83 1.11 11.42
N ARG A 129 0.44 1.44 11.66
CA ARG A 129 0.89 2.69 12.30
C ARG A 129 1.10 3.78 11.26
N MET A 130 0.80 5.03 11.63
CA MET A 130 1.08 6.19 10.75
C MET A 130 2.57 6.31 10.44
N LEU A 131 2.91 6.28 9.16
CA LEU A 131 4.29 6.41 8.70
C LEU A 131 4.55 7.80 8.13
N SER A 132 5.71 8.37 8.43
CA SER A 132 6.15 9.60 7.78
C SER A 132 6.31 9.41 6.27
N ALA A 133 5.74 10.31 5.48
CA ALA A 133 5.88 10.27 4.02
C ALA A 133 7.35 10.35 3.56
N THR A 134 8.21 11.03 4.31
CA THR A 134 9.65 11.08 4.03
C THR A 134 10.31 9.71 4.23
N CYS A 135 9.95 9.00 5.32
CA CYS A 135 10.45 7.65 5.54
C CYS A 135 9.94 6.67 4.49
N TYR A 136 8.64 6.75 4.15
CA TYR A 136 8.04 5.94 3.10
C TYR A 136 8.80 6.08 1.77
N LYS A 137 8.97 7.31 1.29
CA LYS A 137 9.66 7.56 0.00
C LYS A 137 11.14 7.20 0.01
N GLY A 138 11.80 7.29 1.16
CA GLY A 138 13.24 7.06 1.26
C GLY A 138 13.59 5.61 1.59
N LYS A 139 13.28 5.17 2.81
CA LYS A 139 13.80 3.91 3.37
C LYS A 139 12.80 2.76 3.32
N CYS A 140 11.51 3.07 3.29
CA CYS A 140 10.47 2.08 3.44
C CYS A 140 9.79 1.68 2.12
N PHE A 141 10.16 2.30 0.99
CA PHE A 141 9.50 2.03 -0.29
C PHE A 141 9.58 0.55 -0.72
N GLN A 142 10.71 -0.11 -0.47
CA GLN A 142 10.90 -1.54 -0.78
C GLN A 142 10.47 -2.48 0.36
N CYS A 143 10.06 -1.91 1.51
CA CYS A 143 9.73 -2.70 2.69
C CYS A 143 8.34 -3.35 2.55
N ALA A 144 8.26 -4.66 2.74
CA ALA A 144 7.00 -5.41 2.73
C ALA A 144 5.97 -4.91 3.75
N TRP A 145 6.42 -4.26 4.81
CA TRP A 145 5.56 -3.72 5.86
C TRP A 145 5.08 -2.29 5.62
N ALA A 146 5.52 -1.62 4.56
CA ALA A 146 5.09 -0.25 4.28
C ALA A 146 4.02 -0.24 3.19
N THR A 147 3.10 0.70 3.27
CA THR A 147 2.14 0.95 2.20
C THR A 147 1.80 2.42 2.05
N MET A 148 1.41 2.80 0.85
CA MET A 148 0.64 4.01 0.58
C MET A 148 -0.81 3.61 0.33
N ALA A 149 -1.69 3.97 1.25
CA ALA A 149 -3.09 3.60 1.22
C ALA A 149 -3.98 4.75 0.71
N ALA A 150 -5.04 4.39 -0.01
CA ALA A 150 -6.12 5.32 -0.30
C ALA A 150 -6.99 5.47 0.95
N VAL A 151 -7.15 6.70 1.44
CA VAL A 151 -7.91 7.02 2.63
C VAL A 151 -9.20 7.74 2.24
N ALA A 152 -10.33 7.11 2.54
CA ALA A 152 -11.64 7.75 2.47
C ALA A 152 -11.95 8.42 3.82
N ILE A 153 -12.20 9.73 3.80
CA ILE A 153 -12.50 10.51 4.99
C ILE A 153 -13.98 10.84 4.97
N GLU A 154 -14.70 10.33 5.94
CA GLU A 154 -16.10 10.63 6.14
C GLU A 154 -16.27 11.69 7.21
N TYR A 155 -16.84 12.84 6.86
CA TYR A 155 -16.92 13.99 7.74
C TYR A 155 -18.31 14.65 7.86
N ASP A 156 -19.30 14.09 7.23
CA ASP A 156 -20.67 14.63 7.30
C ASP A 156 -21.70 13.49 7.30
N TRP A 157 -21.59 12.59 8.29
CA TRP A 157 -22.52 11.46 8.49
C TRP A 157 -22.84 10.66 7.21
N GLY A 158 -21.82 10.41 6.39
CA GLY A 158 -21.94 9.67 5.13
C GLY A 158 -22.34 10.50 3.92
N VAL A 159 -22.63 11.80 4.08
CA VAL A 159 -23.06 12.66 2.97
C VAL A 159 -21.87 13.17 2.15
N ARG A 160 -20.71 13.34 2.78
CA ARG A 160 -19.52 13.86 2.10
C ARG A 160 -18.30 13.02 2.41
N GLN A 161 -17.58 12.64 1.36
CA GLN A 161 -16.32 11.94 1.44
C GLN A 161 -15.22 12.75 0.76
N LYS A 162 -14.04 12.78 1.37
CA LYS A 162 -12.80 13.24 0.73
C LYS A 162 -11.83 12.07 0.66
N TYR A 163 -10.98 12.10 -0.35
CA TYR A 163 -9.96 11.08 -0.55
C TYR A 163 -8.59 11.72 -0.51
N ARG A 164 -7.63 11.02 0.10
CA ARG A 164 -6.20 11.35 0.04
C ARG A 164 -5.38 10.09 0.17
N PHE A 165 -4.08 10.18 -0.04
CA PHE A 165 -3.15 9.09 0.22
C PHE A 165 -2.40 9.33 1.52
N GLU A 166 -2.29 8.26 2.33
CA GLU A 166 -1.52 8.25 3.57
C GLU A 166 -0.62 7.03 3.64
N SER A 167 0.55 7.17 4.24
CA SER A 167 1.51 6.08 4.38
C SER A 167 1.40 5.43 5.75
N PHE A 168 1.46 4.09 5.78
CA PHE A 168 1.36 3.27 6.98
C PHE A 168 2.48 2.24 7.05
N CYS A 169 2.76 1.77 8.26
CA CYS A 169 3.75 0.76 8.57
C CYS A 169 3.15 -0.34 9.44
N TYR A 170 3.25 -1.58 8.99
CA TYR A 170 2.85 -2.81 9.69
C TYR A 170 4.07 -3.53 10.30
N GLY A 171 5.26 -2.96 10.18
CA GLY A 171 6.52 -3.55 10.60
C GLY A 171 6.74 -3.56 12.11
N PRO A 172 7.86 -4.15 12.56
CA PRO A 172 8.22 -4.23 13.98
C PRO A 172 8.18 -2.87 14.67
N LYS A 173 7.76 -2.84 15.95
CA LYS A 173 7.79 -1.61 16.76
C LYS A 173 9.21 -1.12 16.96
N SER A 174 10.18 -2.04 17.02
CA SER A 174 11.63 -1.78 17.18
C SER A 174 12.31 -1.23 15.92
N CYS A 175 11.62 -1.13 14.78
CA CYS A 175 12.26 -0.73 13.52
C CYS A 175 12.90 0.66 13.60
N LYS A 176 14.24 0.72 13.46
CA LYS A 176 15.02 1.96 13.53
C LYS A 176 14.71 2.99 12.44
N PHE A 177 14.05 2.58 11.35
CA PHE A 177 13.66 3.47 10.26
C PHE A 177 12.24 4.02 10.43
N TYR A 178 11.47 3.46 11.36
CA TYR A 178 10.15 3.97 11.60
C TYR A 178 10.21 5.37 12.20
N LYS A 179 9.49 6.29 11.58
CA LYS A 179 9.15 7.59 12.18
C LYS A 179 7.67 7.83 11.94
N MET A 180 6.97 8.19 12.98
CA MET A 180 5.57 8.54 12.92
C MET A 180 5.35 9.71 11.96
N GLY A 181 4.27 9.65 11.19
CA GLY A 181 3.80 10.77 10.38
C GLY A 181 3.24 11.91 11.24
N LYS A 182 3.12 13.09 10.63
CA LYS A 182 2.42 14.20 11.30
C LYS A 182 0.94 13.82 11.50
N PRO A 183 0.32 14.20 12.63
CA PRO A 183 -1.11 14.04 12.84
C PRO A 183 -1.91 14.60 11.67
N ARG A 184 -2.96 13.89 11.29
CA ARG A 184 -3.79 14.29 10.14
C ARG A 184 -5.04 15.02 10.61
N VAL A 185 -5.41 16.04 9.88
CA VAL A 185 -6.64 16.79 10.12
C VAL A 185 -7.75 16.21 9.26
N VAL A 186 -8.91 15.93 9.88
CA VAL A 186 -10.14 15.66 9.14
C VAL A 186 -10.82 16.99 8.88
N PRO A 187 -10.99 17.40 7.63
CA PRO A 187 -11.70 18.63 7.34
C PRO A 187 -13.16 18.49 7.76
N TYR A 188 -13.62 19.41 8.58
CA TYR A 188 -15.02 19.55 8.95
C TYR A 188 -15.47 20.98 8.74
N LYS A 189 -16.78 21.19 8.58
CA LYS A 189 -17.39 22.48 8.35
C LYS A 189 -17.28 23.33 9.64
N GLY A 190 -16.30 24.22 9.68
CA GLY A 190 -16.05 25.12 10.80
C GLY A 190 -14.83 24.75 11.64
N ASP A 191 -14.73 23.56 12.18
CA ASP A 191 -13.62 23.13 13.03
C ASP A 191 -13.00 21.84 12.51
N GLY A 192 -11.73 21.89 12.06
CA GLY A 192 -10.98 20.70 11.75
C GLY A 192 -10.67 19.93 13.04
N SER A 193 -11.08 18.66 13.14
CA SER A 193 -10.61 17.80 14.22
C SER A 193 -9.27 17.18 13.82
N SER A 194 -8.28 17.24 14.71
CA SER A 194 -7.07 16.47 14.60
C SER A 194 -7.27 15.13 15.28
N TYR A 195 -6.83 14.04 14.62
CA TYR A 195 -6.75 12.74 15.29
C TYR A 195 -5.47 12.66 16.10
N ASP A 196 -5.56 12.04 17.27
CA ASP A 196 -4.38 11.55 17.96
C ASP A 196 -3.97 10.21 17.33
N ASP A 197 -3.29 10.30 16.19
CA ASP A 197 -2.78 9.11 15.49
C ASP A 197 -1.78 8.32 16.35
N GLY A 198 -1.14 8.94 17.35
CA GLY A 198 -0.24 8.26 18.29
C GLY A 198 -1.00 7.33 19.21
N CYS A 199 -2.05 7.82 19.85
CA CYS A 199 -2.93 7.00 20.69
C CYS A 199 -3.59 5.87 19.88
N LEU A 200 -4.05 6.16 18.66
CA LEU A 200 -4.60 5.13 17.77
C LEU A 200 -3.58 4.06 17.39
N ASP A 201 -2.34 4.46 17.09
CA ASP A 201 -1.25 3.53 16.76
C ASP A 201 -0.93 2.60 17.94
N GLU A 202 -0.95 3.12 19.19
CA GLU A 202 -0.77 2.33 20.40
C GLU A 202 -1.89 1.30 20.58
N ILE A 203 -3.14 1.73 20.50
CA ILE A 203 -4.32 0.85 20.62
C ILE A 203 -4.31 -0.25 19.56
N ILE A 204 -4.11 0.10 18.28
CA ILE A 204 -4.12 -0.85 17.17
C ILE A 204 -3.00 -1.90 17.30
N THR A 205 -1.90 -1.56 17.95
CA THR A 205 -0.74 -2.45 18.10
C THR A 205 -0.54 -2.96 19.52
N GLU A 206 -1.52 -2.82 20.43
CA GLU A 206 -1.42 -3.20 21.84
C GLU A 206 -1.05 -4.67 22.03
N GLY A 207 -1.68 -5.57 21.23
CA GLY A 207 -1.44 -7.02 21.32
C GLY A 207 -0.11 -7.50 20.73
N ARG A 208 0.72 -6.62 20.18
CA ARG A 208 2.00 -7.00 19.55
C ARG A 208 3.18 -6.83 20.49
N SER A 209 4.12 -7.78 20.43
CA SER A 209 5.43 -7.62 21.06
C SER A 209 6.26 -6.50 20.38
N TRP A 210 7.34 -6.07 21.03
CA TRP A 210 8.21 -5.00 20.51
C TRP A 210 8.88 -5.37 19.17
N ASP A 211 9.22 -6.64 19.00
CA ASP A 211 9.96 -7.15 17.83
C ASP A 211 9.06 -7.73 16.72
N GLU A 212 7.77 -7.77 16.95
CA GLU A 212 6.77 -8.17 15.95
C GLU A 212 6.28 -7.02 15.07
#